data_d8c18f3e69ff82706ae9a24719ba7dce
#
_entry.id   d8c18f3e69ff82706ae9a24719ba7dce
#
_cell.length_a   1.000
_cell.length_b   1.000
_cell.length_c   1.000
_cell.angle_alpha   90.00
_cell.angle_beta   90.00
_cell.angle_gamma   90.00
#
_symmetry.space_group_name_H-M   'P 1'
#
loop_
_entity.id
_entity.type
_entity.pdbx_description
1 polymer ?
#
loop_
_entity_poly.entity_id
_entity_poly.type
_entity_poly.pdbx_seq_one_letter_code
_entity_poly.pdbx_strand_id
1 'polypeptide(L)'
;MISAVEKIREFMKEQGVNFLLVNSTNKYLEEYTPLEENSRYFLTDFSGSTGDVLVTFEDIYLFVDGRYHIQADLEVNHDIVSVVKLQTGQTFLDELIKKIPQDGTLGIFAKKNSQTRVEYLEKNGIKLKYFNNDPLDKTIDYDSSNIVKVDGVSVEEKIKNIDIDGAVLITNLEEVAYLFNLRDFSKNYSSKIRGKAVILAGRARLLDDIDDFVESYNGKIFVDKSTINAYDYKLIGEKVEVLSDSPIKLMKSVKTDDEINHYIEAFKRTDMAVKAIRDYIENNDNISEYDIAERLEKEFKRFGAKSLSFKSIVAKDKNSALAHYSKCSKDEILKDGSLVLIDCGAYYEQGLATDITRVFVKGNPSELQKRVYTTVLKMFLNAYNSDLKVGYDIDNLARKIYSENEIDGFVFNHGLGHGIGVSVHEYPPNLSKNEMAKVEIKDNMCFTIEPGLYNEDYFGVRLENSCYMKDGKIKSFVHMNYEKKLIDFSMLTEQEKQWLKEFEVL
;
A
#
# COMPACT_ATOMS: atom_id res chain seq x y z
N MET A 1 -3.17 0.10 -25.55
CA MET A 1 -3.32 1.57 -25.35
C MET A 1 -4.21 2.23 -26.41
N ILE A 2 -3.83 2.39 -27.69
CA ILE A 2 -4.58 3.18 -28.72
C ILE A 2 -6.05 2.77 -28.79
N SER A 3 -6.37 1.49 -28.93
CA SER A 3 -7.77 1.00 -29.00
C SER A 3 -8.58 1.26 -27.70
N ALA A 4 -7.93 1.31 -26.55
CA ALA A 4 -8.60 1.65 -25.29
C ALA A 4 -8.91 3.15 -25.20
N VAL A 5 -8.00 4.00 -25.68
CA VAL A 5 -8.20 5.45 -25.75
C VAL A 5 -9.35 5.80 -26.72
N GLU A 6 -9.37 5.18 -27.88
CA GLU A 6 -10.46 5.35 -28.87
C GLU A 6 -11.81 4.94 -28.27
N LYS A 7 -11.86 3.77 -27.65
CA LYS A 7 -13.07 3.24 -26.99
C LYS A 7 -13.60 4.17 -25.89
N ILE A 8 -12.70 4.72 -25.06
CA ILE A 8 -13.11 5.67 -24.01
C ILE A 8 -13.59 7.00 -24.61
N ARG A 9 -12.93 7.53 -25.64
CA ARG A 9 -13.36 8.77 -26.28
C ARG A 9 -14.69 8.61 -27.04
N GLU A 10 -14.92 7.46 -27.66
CA GLU A 10 -16.22 7.12 -28.26
C GLU A 10 -17.32 7.08 -27.19
N PHE A 11 -17.08 6.37 -26.07
CA PHE A 11 -17.97 6.37 -24.90
C PHE A 11 -18.25 7.79 -24.39
N MET A 12 -17.24 8.62 -24.22
CA MET A 12 -17.40 10.03 -23.79
C MET A 12 -18.31 10.82 -24.76
N LYS A 13 -18.13 10.61 -26.06
CA LYS A 13 -18.94 11.26 -27.10
C LYS A 13 -20.40 10.79 -27.04
N GLU A 14 -20.64 9.49 -26.94
CA GLU A 14 -21.98 8.92 -26.82
C GLU A 14 -22.69 9.39 -25.55
N GLN A 15 -21.92 9.49 -24.46
CA GLN A 15 -22.46 9.93 -23.18
C GLN A 15 -22.52 11.47 -23.04
N GLY A 16 -21.98 12.23 -23.97
CA GLY A 16 -22.00 13.69 -23.92
C GLY A 16 -21.22 14.28 -22.73
N VAL A 17 -20.06 13.74 -22.43
CA VAL A 17 -19.15 14.25 -21.40
C VAL A 17 -17.80 14.62 -22.02
N ASN A 18 -17.23 15.74 -21.57
CA ASN A 18 -15.92 16.23 -22.07
C ASN A 18 -14.77 15.84 -21.14
N PHE A 19 -15.08 15.43 -19.90
CA PHE A 19 -14.12 15.02 -18.88
C PHE A 19 -14.56 13.69 -18.31
N LEU A 20 -13.67 12.73 -18.23
CA LEU A 20 -13.94 11.41 -17.67
C LEU A 20 -12.81 10.99 -16.71
N LEU A 21 -13.17 10.65 -15.48
CA LEU A 21 -12.26 10.08 -14.51
C LEU A 21 -12.20 8.56 -14.70
N VAL A 22 -11.00 8.04 -15.00
CA VAL A 22 -10.73 6.61 -15.10
C VAL A 22 -9.79 6.19 -13.97
N ASN A 23 -10.25 5.23 -13.17
CA ASN A 23 -9.61 4.86 -11.93
C ASN A 23 -8.66 3.67 -12.08
N SER A 24 -7.70 3.58 -11.15
CA SER A 24 -6.88 2.38 -10.92
C SER A 24 -7.62 1.32 -10.10
N THR A 25 -8.67 1.70 -9.38
CA THR A 25 -9.45 0.83 -8.48
C THR A 25 -10.51 0.03 -9.22
N ASN A 26 -10.95 -1.06 -8.58
CA ASN A 26 -12.13 -1.84 -8.98
C ASN A 26 -13.37 -1.52 -8.13
N LYS A 27 -14.45 -2.32 -8.24
CA LYS A 27 -15.70 -2.12 -7.49
C LYS A 27 -15.56 -2.23 -5.96
N TYR A 28 -14.47 -2.80 -5.47
CA TYR A 28 -14.15 -2.94 -4.05
C TYR A 28 -13.21 -1.85 -3.55
N LEU A 29 -12.80 -0.91 -4.42
CA LEU A 29 -11.87 0.18 -4.13
C LEU A 29 -10.48 -0.31 -3.67
N GLU A 30 -10.02 -1.45 -4.19
CA GLU A 30 -8.72 -2.02 -3.85
C GLU A 30 -7.58 -1.16 -4.38
N GLU A 31 -6.52 -0.95 -3.57
CA GLU A 31 -5.28 -0.29 -4.01
C GLU A 31 -4.52 -1.18 -5.01
N TYR A 32 -4.31 -2.44 -4.65
CA TYR A 32 -3.64 -3.41 -5.51
C TYR A 32 -4.66 -4.16 -6.38
N THR A 33 -5.28 -3.41 -7.28
CA THR A 33 -6.20 -3.99 -8.28
C THR A 33 -5.41 -4.78 -9.31
N PRO A 34 -5.79 -6.03 -9.64
CA PRO A 34 -5.19 -6.77 -10.74
C PRO A 34 -5.17 -5.94 -12.03
N LEU A 35 -4.09 -6.05 -12.81
CA LEU A 35 -3.96 -5.23 -14.04
C LEU A 35 -5.10 -5.47 -15.03
N GLU A 36 -5.69 -6.66 -15.02
CA GLU A 36 -6.84 -7.02 -15.85
C GLU A 36 -8.13 -6.27 -15.46
N GLU A 37 -8.23 -5.78 -14.22
CA GLU A 37 -9.35 -4.97 -13.72
C GLU A 37 -9.02 -3.47 -13.67
N ASN A 38 -7.80 -3.07 -14.06
CA ASN A 38 -7.29 -1.72 -13.92
C ASN A 38 -7.42 -0.94 -15.23
N SER A 39 -8.51 -0.20 -15.37
CA SER A 39 -8.80 0.57 -16.59
C SER A 39 -7.78 1.67 -16.88
N ARG A 40 -7.19 2.28 -15.85
CA ARG A 40 -6.10 3.23 -15.98
C ARG A 40 -4.90 2.58 -16.70
N TYR A 41 -4.54 1.32 -16.35
CA TYR A 41 -3.45 0.60 -16.98
C TYR A 41 -3.66 0.43 -18.50
N PHE A 42 -4.89 0.13 -18.95
CA PHE A 42 -5.19 0.00 -20.38
C PHE A 42 -5.03 1.31 -21.16
N LEU A 43 -5.16 2.46 -20.49
CA LEU A 43 -5.04 3.79 -21.11
C LEU A 43 -3.61 4.32 -21.12
N THR A 44 -2.77 3.90 -20.18
CA THR A 44 -1.49 4.57 -19.93
C THR A 44 -0.29 3.65 -19.96
N ASP A 45 -0.49 2.33 -19.92
CA ASP A 45 0.52 1.28 -19.65
C ASP A 45 1.26 1.45 -18.31
N PHE A 46 0.83 2.43 -17.47
CA PHE A 46 1.41 2.64 -16.16
C PHE A 46 0.98 1.56 -15.18
N SER A 47 1.93 0.85 -14.58
CA SER A 47 1.70 -0.34 -13.76
C SER A 47 1.72 -0.10 -12.24
N GLY A 48 1.92 1.15 -11.78
CA GLY A 48 1.93 1.48 -10.35
C GLY A 48 0.60 1.15 -9.65
N SER A 49 0.60 0.96 -8.32
CA SER A 49 -0.62 0.57 -7.58
C SER A 49 -1.64 1.68 -7.46
N THR A 50 -1.21 2.93 -7.42
CA THR A 50 -2.07 4.12 -7.32
C THR A 50 -1.87 5.07 -8.49
N GLY A 51 -2.81 5.99 -8.66
CA GLY A 51 -2.81 6.99 -9.71
C GLY A 51 -4.04 6.85 -10.59
N ASP A 52 -4.77 7.93 -10.77
CA ASP A 52 -5.97 7.98 -11.59
C ASP A 52 -5.75 8.87 -12.82
N VAL A 53 -6.61 8.74 -13.80
CA VAL A 53 -6.50 9.40 -15.09
C VAL A 53 -7.71 10.31 -15.35
N LEU A 54 -7.44 11.54 -15.73
CA LEU A 54 -8.45 12.40 -16.39
C LEU A 54 -8.30 12.29 -17.90
N VAL A 55 -9.34 11.84 -18.57
CA VAL A 55 -9.42 11.78 -20.03
C VAL A 55 -10.24 12.95 -20.55
N THR A 56 -9.70 13.63 -21.56
CA THR A 56 -10.43 14.61 -22.40
C THR A 56 -10.41 14.13 -23.86
N PHE A 57 -11.05 14.87 -24.77
CA PHE A 57 -10.95 14.55 -26.20
C PHE A 57 -9.55 14.79 -26.79
N GLU A 58 -8.76 15.68 -26.16
CA GLU A 58 -7.43 16.05 -26.65
C GLU A 58 -6.33 15.38 -25.81
N ASP A 59 -6.45 15.38 -24.48
CA ASP A 59 -5.41 15.02 -23.54
C ASP A 59 -5.81 13.82 -22.65
N ILE A 60 -4.79 13.15 -22.12
CA ILE A 60 -4.88 12.16 -21.05
C ILE A 60 -3.91 12.58 -19.95
N TYR A 61 -4.41 12.90 -18.75
CA TYR A 61 -3.59 13.30 -17.61
C TYR A 61 -3.53 12.17 -16.59
N LEU A 62 -2.35 11.60 -16.38
CA LEU A 62 -2.08 10.62 -15.33
C LEU A 62 -1.54 11.35 -14.09
N PHE A 63 -2.26 11.26 -12.96
CA PHE A 63 -1.84 11.84 -11.70
C PHE A 63 -1.14 10.80 -10.84
N VAL A 64 0.10 11.09 -10.41
CA VAL A 64 0.91 10.18 -9.59
C VAL A 64 1.58 10.92 -8.45
N ASP A 65 1.67 10.27 -7.28
CA ASP A 65 2.39 10.79 -6.13
C ASP A 65 3.92 10.55 -6.24
N GLY A 66 4.68 11.07 -5.26
CA GLY A 66 6.14 11.06 -5.29
C GLY A 66 6.79 9.69 -5.45
N ARG A 67 6.10 8.61 -5.06
CA ARG A 67 6.59 7.23 -5.22
C ARG A 67 6.73 6.81 -6.68
N TYR A 68 5.94 7.43 -7.57
CA TYR A 68 5.74 7.00 -8.95
C TYR A 68 6.19 8.01 -10.01
N HIS A 69 6.76 9.15 -9.64
CA HIS A 69 7.13 10.20 -10.60
C HIS A 69 8.02 9.68 -11.73
N ILE A 70 9.06 8.93 -11.38
CA ILE A 70 10.02 8.40 -12.35
C ILE A 70 9.44 7.20 -13.09
N GLN A 71 8.75 6.30 -12.37
CA GLN A 71 8.15 5.12 -13.00
C GLN A 71 7.13 5.52 -14.06
N ALA A 72 6.30 6.52 -13.78
CA ALA A 72 5.32 7.02 -14.74
C ALA A 72 6.01 7.57 -15.99
N ASP A 73 7.08 8.37 -15.83
CA ASP A 73 7.85 8.87 -16.98
C ASP A 73 8.48 7.76 -17.85
N LEU A 74 8.87 6.65 -17.24
CA LEU A 74 9.49 5.53 -17.94
C LEU A 74 8.48 4.59 -18.62
N GLU A 75 7.25 4.53 -18.11
CA GLU A 75 6.25 3.56 -18.57
C GLU A 75 5.26 4.12 -19.58
N VAL A 76 4.90 5.41 -19.47
CA VAL A 76 3.89 6.00 -20.34
C VAL A 76 4.44 6.41 -21.70
N ASN A 77 3.55 6.42 -22.69
CA ASN A 77 3.83 7.09 -23.95
C ASN A 77 3.52 8.58 -23.83
N HIS A 78 4.56 9.42 -23.75
CA HIS A 78 4.43 10.88 -23.57
C HIS A 78 3.79 11.60 -24.77
N ASP A 79 3.67 10.98 -25.94
CA ASP A 79 2.90 11.54 -27.07
C ASP A 79 1.40 11.49 -26.84
N ILE A 80 0.94 10.67 -25.87
CA ILE A 80 -0.47 10.42 -25.56
C ILE A 80 -0.83 10.82 -24.14
N VAL A 81 0.06 10.63 -23.18
CA VAL A 81 -0.19 10.76 -21.74
C VAL A 81 0.70 11.85 -21.14
N SER A 82 0.06 12.83 -20.51
CA SER A 82 0.74 13.86 -19.72
C SER A 82 0.78 13.44 -18.24
N VAL A 83 1.97 13.25 -17.68
CA VAL A 83 2.14 12.89 -16.27
C VAL A 83 2.04 14.14 -15.40
N VAL A 84 1.10 14.12 -14.45
CA VAL A 84 0.95 15.17 -13.42
C VAL A 84 1.57 14.66 -12.12
N LYS A 85 2.75 15.19 -11.79
CA LYS A 85 3.55 14.81 -10.62
C LYS A 85 3.09 15.59 -9.38
N LEU A 86 2.35 14.93 -8.49
CA LEU A 86 1.87 15.52 -7.24
C LEU A 86 3.03 15.75 -6.27
N GLN A 87 3.18 16.98 -5.80
CA GLN A 87 4.19 17.34 -4.81
C GLN A 87 3.68 17.04 -3.39
N THR A 88 4.60 16.96 -2.42
CA THR A 88 4.24 16.78 -1.01
C THR A 88 3.25 17.85 -0.56
N GLY A 89 2.09 17.43 -0.05
CA GLY A 89 1.00 18.31 0.37
C GLY A 89 -0.04 18.62 -0.72
N GLN A 90 0.18 18.20 -1.98
CA GLN A 90 -0.84 18.24 -3.01
C GLN A 90 -1.69 16.96 -2.99
N THR A 91 -3.00 17.11 -3.18
CA THR A 91 -3.89 15.96 -3.34
C THR A 91 -4.27 15.77 -4.82
N PHE A 92 -4.51 14.52 -5.18
CA PHE A 92 -5.01 14.18 -6.52
C PHE A 92 -6.30 14.97 -6.86
N LEU A 93 -7.25 15.05 -5.94
CA LEU A 93 -8.54 15.68 -6.19
C LEU A 93 -8.41 17.19 -6.41
N ASP A 94 -7.54 17.86 -5.68
CA ASP A 94 -7.30 19.30 -5.86
C ASP A 94 -6.69 19.60 -7.23
N GLU A 95 -5.74 18.78 -7.67
CA GLU A 95 -5.11 18.95 -8.98
C GLU A 95 -6.03 18.55 -10.13
N LEU A 96 -6.90 17.54 -9.92
CA LEU A 96 -7.95 17.16 -10.87
C LEU A 96 -8.94 18.31 -11.08
N ILE A 97 -9.45 18.92 -10.00
CA ILE A 97 -10.42 20.02 -10.04
C ILE A 97 -9.88 21.21 -10.87
N LYS A 98 -8.60 21.53 -10.74
CA LYS A 98 -7.97 22.63 -11.49
C LYS A 98 -7.99 22.44 -13.01
N LYS A 99 -8.15 21.20 -13.49
CA LYS A 99 -8.19 20.88 -14.92
C LYS A 99 -9.61 20.90 -15.51
N ILE A 100 -10.62 21.01 -14.66
CA ILE A 100 -12.04 21.00 -15.09
C ILE A 100 -12.59 22.44 -15.04
N PRO A 101 -13.08 22.99 -16.14
CA PRO A 101 -13.74 24.29 -16.13
C PRO A 101 -14.94 24.33 -15.19
N GLN A 102 -15.29 25.52 -14.68
CA GLN A 102 -16.34 25.71 -13.68
C GLN A 102 -17.73 25.21 -14.12
N ASP A 103 -18.00 25.17 -15.42
CA ASP A 103 -19.24 24.66 -16.03
C ASP A 103 -19.09 23.24 -16.59
N GLY A 104 -17.89 22.65 -16.47
CA GLY A 104 -17.57 21.29 -16.93
C GLY A 104 -18.31 20.22 -16.16
N THR A 105 -18.69 19.16 -16.87
CA THR A 105 -19.27 17.95 -16.27
C THR A 105 -18.26 16.83 -16.31
N LEU A 106 -17.92 16.28 -15.15
CA LEU A 106 -17.03 15.15 -15.01
C LEU A 106 -17.83 13.84 -15.00
N GLY A 107 -17.57 12.96 -15.96
CA GLY A 107 -18.03 11.58 -15.92
C GLY A 107 -17.23 10.77 -14.91
N ILE A 108 -17.90 9.94 -14.12
CA ILE A 108 -17.26 9.01 -13.16
C ILE A 108 -17.92 7.63 -13.23
N PHE A 109 -17.11 6.60 -13.00
CA PHE A 109 -17.61 5.23 -12.80
C PHE A 109 -17.99 5.05 -11.33
N ALA A 110 -19.28 5.02 -11.03
CA ALA A 110 -19.82 5.05 -9.67
C ALA A 110 -19.29 3.88 -8.79
N LYS A 111 -19.07 2.71 -9.38
CA LYS A 111 -18.54 1.52 -8.68
C LYS A 111 -17.05 1.64 -8.34
N LYS A 112 -16.31 2.57 -8.96
CA LYS A 112 -14.85 2.71 -8.79
C LYS A 112 -14.45 3.96 -7.98
N ASN A 113 -15.41 4.70 -7.46
CA ASN A 113 -15.17 5.90 -6.65
C ASN A 113 -15.88 5.78 -5.31
N SER A 114 -15.18 6.08 -4.20
CA SER A 114 -15.80 6.11 -2.88
C SER A 114 -16.81 7.27 -2.78
N GLN A 115 -17.80 7.12 -1.91
CA GLN A 115 -18.77 8.19 -1.64
C GLN A 115 -18.09 9.45 -1.10
N THR A 116 -17.06 9.31 -0.26
CA THR A 116 -16.27 10.46 0.23
C THR A 116 -15.62 11.23 -0.92
N ARG A 117 -15.06 10.54 -1.92
CA ARG A 117 -14.45 11.17 -3.10
C ARG A 117 -15.49 11.95 -3.90
N VAL A 118 -16.63 11.35 -4.12
CA VAL A 118 -17.75 11.97 -4.86
C VAL A 118 -18.22 13.24 -4.16
N GLU A 119 -18.50 13.18 -2.86
CA GLU A 119 -18.92 14.34 -2.07
C GLU A 119 -17.88 15.45 -2.05
N TYR A 120 -16.59 15.10 -2.04
CA TYR A 120 -15.53 16.10 -2.14
C TYR A 120 -15.57 16.86 -3.47
N LEU A 121 -15.73 16.14 -4.59
CA LEU A 121 -15.85 16.75 -5.92
C LEU A 121 -17.08 17.66 -6.03
N GLU A 122 -18.24 17.19 -5.58
CA GLU A 122 -19.49 17.96 -5.58
C GLU A 122 -19.41 19.20 -4.70
N LYS A 123 -18.84 19.07 -3.49
CA LYS A 123 -18.62 20.21 -2.55
C LYS A 123 -17.70 21.28 -3.15
N ASN A 124 -16.77 20.90 -4.01
CA ASN A 124 -15.89 21.83 -4.72
C ASN A 124 -16.45 22.29 -6.08
N GLY A 125 -17.76 22.11 -6.30
CA GLY A 125 -18.49 22.69 -7.45
C GLY A 125 -18.40 21.87 -8.74
N ILE A 126 -17.85 20.65 -8.71
CA ILE A 126 -17.81 19.79 -9.89
C ILE A 126 -19.17 19.14 -10.13
N LYS A 127 -19.73 19.34 -11.32
CA LYS A 127 -20.93 18.62 -11.78
C LYS A 127 -20.55 17.21 -12.18
N LEU A 128 -21.19 16.21 -11.56
CA LEU A 128 -20.90 14.80 -11.83
C LEU A 128 -21.96 14.14 -12.71
N LYS A 129 -21.50 13.30 -13.66
CA LYS A 129 -22.33 12.35 -14.39
C LYS A 129 -21.88 10.95 -14.05
N TYR A 130 -22.80 10.15 -13.51
CA TYR A 130 -22.51 8.81 -12.99
C TYR A 130 -22.73 7.75 -14.06
N PHE A 131 -21.76 6.82 -14.17
CA PHE A 131 -21.85 5.63 -15.01
C PHE A 131 -21.69 4.38 -14.14
N ASN A 132 -22.54 3.38 -14.38
CA ASN A 132 -22.51 2.14 -13.60
C ASN A 132 -21.45 1.15 -14.11
N ASN A 133 -21.13 1.21 -15.40
CA ASN A 133 -20.20 0.27 -16.05
C ASN A 133 -19.08 1.04 -16.74
N ASP A 134 -17.87 0.56 -16.54
CA ASP A 134 -16.68 1.03 -17.24
C ASP A 134 -16.53 0.21 -18.54
N PRO A 135 -16.45 0.83 -19.71
CA PRO A 135 -16.35 0.11 -20.98
C PRO A 135 -15.04 -0.66 -21.13
N LEU A 136 -14.03 -0.37 -20.30
CA LEU A 136 -12.75 -1.11 -20.31
C LEU A 136 -12.73 -2.29 -19.34
N ASP A 137 -13.73 -2.44 -18.46
CA ASP A 137 -13.78 -3.55 -17.53
C ASP A 137 -13.82 -4.89 -18.27
N LYS A 138 -13.06 -5.84 -17.74
CA LYS A 138 -13.13 -7.25 -18.12
C LYS A 138 -13.85 -8.02 -17.02
N THR A 139 -14.71 -8.93 -17.43
CA THR A 139 -15.29 -9.89 -16.48
C THR A 139 -14.21 -10.86 -16.05
N ILE A 140 -13.96 -10.95 -14.75
CA ILE A 140 -13.05 -11.91 -14.16
C ILE A 140 -13.87 -12.84 -13.28
N ASP A 141 -13.81 -14.14 -13.60
CA ASP A 141 -14.42 -15.16 -12.77
C ASP A 141 -13.66 -15.28 -11.44
N TYR A 142 -14.41 -15.23 -10.35
CA TYR A 142 -13.88 -15.41 -9.00
C TYR A 142 -14.24 -16.79 -8.48
N ASP A 143 -13.22 -17.64 -8.29
CA ASP A 143 -13.40 -18.98 -7.73
C ASP A 143 -13.34 -18.93 -6.20
N SER A 144 -14.50 -18.98 -5.56
CA SER A 144 -14.64 -19.03 -4.10
C SER A 144 -14.18 -20.34 -3.46
N SER A 145 -13.87 -21.38 -4.24
CA SER A 145 -13.35 -22.66 -3.69
C SER A 145 -11.94 -22.52 -3.10
N ASN A 146 -11.22 -21.45 -3.44
CA ASN A 146 -9.90 -21.14 -2.87
C ASN A 146 -9.96 -20.48 -1.48
N ILE A 147 -11.15 -20.14 -0.99
CA ILE A 147 -11.31 -19.52 0.33
C ILE A 147 -10.99 -20.53 1.43
N VAL A 148 -10.10 -20.15 2.32
CA VAL A 148 -9.72 -20.92 3.50
C VAL A 148 -10.08 -20.18 4.77
N LYS A 149 -10.44 -20.92 5.82
CA LYS A 149 -10.63 -20.36 7.16
C LYS A 149 -9.31 -20.38 7.90
N VAL A 150 -9.02 -19.28 8.60
CA VAL A 150 -7.85 -19.14 9.49
C VAL A 150 -8.29 -19.04 10.95
N ASP A 151 -7.34 -19.25 11.86
CA ASP A 151 -7.59 -19.10 13.29
C ASP A 151 -7.80 -17.63 13.65
N GLY A 152 -8.59 -17.39 14.71
CA GLY A 152 -8.87 -16.04 15.20
C GLY A 152 -10.08 -15.98 16.09
N VAL A 153 -10.34 -14.82 16.63
CA VAL A 153 -11.55 -14.53 17.44
C VAL A 153 -12.79 -14.81 16.59
N SER A 154 -13.80 -15.45 17.20
CA SER A 154 -15.04 -15.80 16.48
C SER A 154 -15.79 -14.55 15.99
N VAL A 155 -16.63 -14.73 14.97
CA VAL A 155 -17.46 -13.65 14.43
C VAL A 155 -18.37 -13.08 15.52
N GLU A 156 -18.99 -13.95 16.30
CA GLU A 156 -19.92 -13.59 17.39
C GLU A 156 -19.22 -12.75 18.44
N GLU A 157 -18.00 -13.11 18.82
CA GLU A 157 -17.21 -12.37 19.80
C GLU A 157 -16.79 -10.99 19.27
N LYS A 158 -16.42 -10.90 17.97
CA LYS A 158 -16.08 -9.63 17.32
C LYS A 158 -17.24 -8.65 17.29
N ILE A 159 -18.45 -9.12 17.03
CA ILE A 159 -19.61 -8.24 16.85
C ILE A 159 -20.43 -8.02 18.13
N LYS A 160 -20.16 -8.73 19.23
CA LYS A 160 -20.99 -8.70 20.45
C LYS A 160 -21.20 -7.31 21.05
N ASN A 161 -20.23 -6.40 20.87
CA ASN A 161 -20.26 -5.05 21.42
C ASN A 161 -20.68 -3.99 20.38
N ILE A 162 -21.10 -4.41 19.18
CA ILE A 162 -21.62 -3.50 18.15
C ILE A 162 -23.10 -3.28 18.46
N ASP A 163 -23.40 -2.20 19.16
CA ASP A 163 -24.77 -1.80 19.54
C ASP A 163 -25.25 -0.68 18.60
N ILE A 164 -25.77 -1.09 17.45
CA ILE A 164 -26.30 -0.20 16.41
C ILE A 164 -27.72 -0.66 16.07
N ASP A 165 -28.70 0.23 16.19
CA ASP A 165 -30.09 -0.05 15.84
C ASP A 165 -30.28 0.04 14.31
N GLY A 166 -29.90 -1.01 13.62
CA GLY A 166 -29.95 -1.16 12.18
C GLY A 166 -28.91 -2.13 11.64
N ALA A 167 -28.78 -2.17 10.34
CA ALA A 167 -27.78 -2.98 9.65
C ALA A 167 -26.48 -2.19 9.49
N VAL A 168 -25.33 -2.78 9.81
CA VAL A 168 -24.00 -2.21 9.49
C VAL A 168 -23.48 -2.93 8.26
N LEU A 169 -23.26 -2.20 7.18
CA LEU A 169 -22.70 -2.71 5.94
C LEU A 169 -21.18 -2.50 5.92
N ILE A 170 -20.43 -3.57 5.78
CA ILE A 170 -18.98 -3.59 5.68
C ILE A 170 -18.59 -3.86 4.21
N THR A 171 -17.89 -2.93 3.58
CA THR A 171 -17.51 -3.00 2.16
C THR A 171 -16.00 -3.09 1.92
N ASN A 172 -15.19 -2.77 2.93
CA ASN A 172 -13.74 -2.93 2.88
C ASN A 172 -13.37 -4.41 2.95
N LEU A 173 -12.62 -4.92 1.97
CA LEU A 173 -12.29 -6.35 1.88
C LEU A 173 -11.40 -6.84 3.03
N GLU A 174 -10.55 -5.98 3.59
CA GLU A 174 -9.72 -6.32 4.76
C GLU A 174 -10.60 -6.58 5.98
N GLU A 175 -11.59 -5.70 6.18
CA GLU A 175 -12.53 -5.83 7.27
C GLU A 175 -13.42 -7.06 7.12
N VAL A 176 -13.88 -7.36 5.90
CA VAL A 176 -14.63 -8.57 5.59
C VAL A 176 -13.81 -9.83 5.87
N ALA A 177 -12.57 -9.88 5.36
CA ALA A 177 -11.67 -11.01 5.57
C ALA A 177 -11.32 -11.21 7.06
N TYR A 178 -11.08 -10.10 7.78
CA TYR A 178 -10.86 -10.12 9.23
C TYR A 178 -12.10 -10.60 10.00
N LEU A 179 -13.28 -10.03 9.69
CA LEU A 179 -14.53 -10.34 10.41
C LEU A 179 -14.83 -11.83 10.40
N PHE A 180 -14.70 -12.48 9.24
CA PHE A 180 -15.04 -13.89 9.06
C PHE A 180 -13.87 -14.86 9.27
N ASN A 181 -12.65 -14.37 9.50
CA ASN A 181 -11.42 -15.18 9.50
C ASN A 181 -11.26 -15.98 8.21
N LEU A 182 -11.51 -15.36 7.07
CA LEU A 182 -11.42 -15.98 5.75
C LEU A 182 -10.30 -15.36 4.94
N ARG A 183 -9.56 -16.19 4.20
CA ARG A 183 -8.47 -15.79 3.32
C ARG A 183 -8.58 -16.46 1.96
N ASP A 184 -8.02 -15.77 0.95
CA ASP A 184 -7.85 -16.31 -0.41
C ASP A 184 -6.44 -15.97 -0.89
N PHE A 185 -5.61 -16.99 -1.06
CA PHE A 185 -4.22 -16.86 -1.54
C PHE A 185 -4.08 -17.10 -3.05
N SER A 186 -5.16 -17.30 -3.77
CA SER A 186 -5.14 -17.57 -5.21
C SER A 186 -4.79 -16.32 -6.04
N LYS A 187 -4.94 -15.13 -5.46
CA LYS A 187 -4.62 -13.86 -6.09
C LYS A 187 -3.24 -13.39 -5.72
N ASN A 188 -2.54 -12.84 -6.69
CA ASN A 188 -1.25 -12.22 -6.45
C ASN A 188 -1.41 -11.04 -5.49
N TYR A 189 -0.51 -10.95 -4.53
CA TYR A 189 -0.37 -9.81 -3.61
C TYR A 189 -1.59 -9.54 -2.73
N SER A 190 -2.37 -10.56 -2.43
CA SER A 190 -3.56 -10.45 -1.60
C SER A 190 -3.81 -11.72 -0.81
N SER A 191 -4.36 -11.58 0.39
CA SER A 191 -4.98 -12.66 1.15
C SER A 191 -6.48 -12.41 1.36
N LYS A 192 -7.03 -11.34 0.76
CA LYS A 192 -8.42 -10.91 0.96
C LYS A 192 -9.38 -11.75 0.14
N ILE A 193 -10.54 -12.06 0.73
CA ILE A 193 -11.68 -12.58 -0.01
C ILE A 193 -12.46 -11.45 -0.68
N ARG A 194 -13.14 -11.75 -1.77
CA ARG A 194 -14.10 -10.82 -2.39
C ARG A 194 -15.49 -11.02 -1.81
N GLY A 195 -16.15 -9.94 -1.48
CA GLY A 195 -17.49 -9.90 -0.93
C GLY A 195 -17.69 -8.67 -0.05
N LYS A 196 -18.90 -8.53 0.43
CA LYS A 196 -19.30 -7.51 1.41
C LYS A 196 -19.90 -8.22 2.62
N ALA A 197 -20.08 -7.53 3.73
CA ALA A 197 -20.71 -8.13 4.89
C ALA A 197 -21.81 -7.23 5.44
N VAL A 198 -22.84 -7.83 6.02
CA VAL A 198 -23.85 -7.13 6.81
C VAL A 198 -23.85 -7.67 8.22
N ILE A 199 -23.82 -6.78 9.22
CA ILE A 199 -24.03 -7.09 10.64
C ILE A 199 -25.42 -6.57 10.98
N LEU A 200 -26.28 -7.46 11.44
CA LEU A 200 -27.67 -7.15 11.79
C LEU A 200 -28.13 -8.05 12.95
N ALA A 201 -28.73 -7.45 13.99
CA ALA A 201 -29.31 -8.16 15.12
C ALA A 201 -28.36 -9.21 15.74
N GLY A 202 -27.10 -8.82 15.97
CA GLY A 202 -26.07 -9.68 16.58
C GLY A 202 -25.58 -10.83 15.69
N ARG A 203 -25.82 -10.78 14.39
CA ARG A 203 -25.33 -11.76 13.40
C ARG A 203 -24.62 -11.07 12.26
N ALA A 204 -23.59 -11.71 11.70
CA ALA A 204 -22.94 -11.26 10.50
C ALA A 204 -23.17 -12.25 9.35
N ARG A 205 -23.36 -11.73 8.15
CA ARG A 205 -23.56 -12.49 6.92
C ARG A 205 -22.67 -11.95 5.80
N LEU A 206 -22.00 -12.84 5.10
CA LEU A 206 -21.25 -12.53 3.89
C LEU A 206 -22.23 -12.35 2.72
N LEU A 207 -21.98 -11.36 1.86
CA LEU A 207 -22.76 -11.04 0.68
C LEU A 207 -21.81 -10.94 -0.52
N ASP A 208 -22.22 -11.47 -1.66
CA ASP A 208 -21.53 -11.26 -2.94
C ASP A 208 -21.79 -9.84 -3.48
N ASP A 209 -23.04 -9.41 -3.37
CA ASP A 209 -23.54 -8.07 -3.70
C ASP A 209 -24.62 -7.66 -2.68
N ILE A 210 -25.03 -6.37 -2.69
CA ILE A 210 -25.97 -5.83 -1.69
C ILE A 210 -27.42 -5.67 -2.21
N ASP A 211 -27.67 -5.89 -3.50
CA ASP A 211 -28.95 -5.58 -4.14
C ASP A 211 -30.13 -6.28 -3.43
N ASP A 212 -30.10 -7.59 -3.31
CA ASP A 212 -31.16 -8.37 -2.64
C ASP A 212 -31.34 -7.97 -1.16
N PHE A 213 -30.24 -7.67 -0.49
CA PHE A 213 -30.29 -7.24 0.90
C PHE A 213 -30.98 -5.85 1.02
N VAL A 214 -30.58 -4.90 0.20
CA VAL A 214 -31.15 -3.54 0.20
C VAL A 214 -32.62 -3.57 -0.18
N GLU A 215 -33.01 -4.41 -1.14
CA GLU A 215 -34.40 -4.55 -1.56
C GLU A 215 -35.29 -5.13 -0.43
N SER A 216 -34.81 -6.16 0.25
CA SER A 216 -35.58 -6.88 1.27
C SER A 216 -35.57 -6.22 2.67
N TYR A 217 -34.60 -5.36 2.98
CA TYR A 217 -34.45 -4.76 4.30
C TYR A 217 -34.98 -3.30 4.33
N ASN A 218 -35.91 -3.01 5.24
CA ASN A 218 -36.57 -1.72 5.32
C ASN A 218 -36.04 -0.79 6.44
N GLY A 219 -35.05 -1.24 7.23
CA GLY A 219 -34.44 -0.47 8.31
C GLY A 219 -33.29 0.43 7.84
N LYS A 220 -32.66 1.07 8.81
CA LYS A 220 -31.46 1.91 8.58
C LYS A 220 -30.25 1.05 8.25
N ILE A 221 -29.43 1.51 7.30
CA ILE A 221 -28.19 0.86 6.86
C ILE A 221 -27.02 1.81 7.12
N PHE A 222 -26.19 1.44 8.04
CA PHE A 222 -25.02 2.21 8.49
C PHE A 222 -23.81 1.89 7.62
N VAL A 223 -23.13 2.92 7.09
CA VAL A 223 -22.01 2.78 6.15
C VAL A 223 -20.86 3.73 6.47
N ASP A 224 -19.64 3.30 6.18
CA ASP A 224 -18.46 4.18 6.10
C ASP A 224 -18.31 4.69 4.67
N LYS A 225 -18.46 6.01 4.47
CA LYS A 225 -18.38 6.64 3.15
C LYS A 225 -17.01 6.51 2.48
N SER A 226 -15.96 6.28 3.25
CA SER A 226 -14.60 6.15 2.73
C SER A 226 -14.39 4.80 2.03
N THR A 227 -15.14 3.77 2.40
CA THR A 227 -15.01 2.40 1.90
C THR A 227 -16.15 1.94 1.02
N ILE A 228 -17.32 2.57 1.09
CA ILE A 228 -18.43 2.28 0.17
C ILE A 228 -18.26 3.01 -1.14
N ASN A 229 -18.48 2.33 -2.27
CA ASN A 229 -18.52 2.99 -3.56
C ASN A 229 -19.82 3.76 -3.77
N ALA A 230 -19.80 4.76 -4.67
CA ALA A 230 -20.92 5.66 -4.88
C ALA A 230 -22.16 4.96 -5.48
N TYR A 231 -21.99 3.86 -6.21
CA TYR A 231 -23.10 3.07 -6.73
C TYR A 231 -23.89 2.40 -5.59
N ASP A 232 -23.19 1.69 -4.71
CA ASP A 232 -23.79 1.01 -3.56
C ASP A 232 -24.44 2.02 -2.60
N TYR A 233 -23.77 3.15 -2.34
CA TYR A 233 -24.32 4.23 -1.52
C TYR A 233 -25.65 4.76 -2.07
N LYS A 234 -25.70 5.00 -3.37
CA LYS A 234 -26.92 5.46 -4.06
C LYS A 234 -28.01 4.39 -4.07
N LEU A 235 -27.65 3.12 -4.21
CA LEU A 235 -28.58 1.99 -4.17
C LEU A 235 -29.31 1.89 -2.83
N ILE A 236 -28.61 2.12 -1.72
CA ILE A 236 -29.20 2.15 -0.36
C ILE A 236 -30.20 3.31 -0.22
N GLY A 237 -29.92 4.44 -0.84
CA GLY A 237 -30.83 5.60 -0.90
C GLY A 237 -31.16 6.17 0.48
N GLU A 238 -32.45 6.39 0.75
CA GLU A 238 -32.92 7.03 1.99
C GLU A 238 -32.69 6.20 3.26
N LYS A 239 -32.32 4.91 3.13
CA LYS A 239 -32.03 4.04 4.30
C LYS A 239 -30.62 4.28 4.86
N VAL A 240 -29.77 5.10 4.20
CA VAL A 240 -28.39 5.36 4.61
C VAL A 240 -28.32 6.12 5.93
N GLU A 241 -27.51 5.60 6.83
CA GLU A 241 -26.95 6.32 7.99
C GLU A 241 -25.41 6.29 7.90
N VAL A 242 -24.74 7.39 8.21
CA VAL A 242 -23.30 7.51 8.04
C VAL A 242 -22.56 7.23 9.34
N LEU A 243 -21.60 6.32 9.31
CA LEU A 243 -20.64 6.12 10.38
C LEU A 243 -19.43 7.04 10.19
N SER A 244 -18.84 7.52 11.29
CA SER A 244 -17.54 8.18 11.25
C SER A 244 -16.44 7.23 10.79
N ASP A 245 -16.50 6.00 11.29
CA ASP A 245 -15.63 4.87 10.95
C ASP A 245 -16.39 3.55 11.08
N SER A 246 -15.98 2.55 10.31
CA SER A 246 -16.46 1.18 10.48
C SER A 246 -16.09 0.65 11.87
N PRO A 247 -17.01 -0.04 12.59
CA PRO A 247 -16.69 -0.64 13.89
C PRO A 247 -15.62 -1.74 13.79
N ILE A 248 -15.40 -2.32 12.63
CA ILE A 248 -14.38 -3.36 12.40
C ILE A 248 -12.98 -2.76 12.19
N LYS A 249 -12.91 -1.53 11.66
CA LYS A 249 -11.66 -0.84 11.32
C LYS A 249 -10.68 -0.75 12.50
N LEU A 250 -11.12 -0.22 13.64
CA LEU A 250 -10.28 -0.09 14.81
C LEU A 250 -9.99 -1.46 15.44
N MET A 251 -10.98 -2.37 15.43
CA MET A 251 -10.85 -3.71 15.98
C MET A 251 -9.73 -4.50 15.27
N LYS A 252 -9.69 -4.50 13.92
CA LYS A 252 -8.64 -5.20 13.16
C LYS A 252 -7.26 -4.55 13.32
N SER A 253 -7.19 -3.26 13.62
CA SER A 253 -5.92 -2.56 13.79
C SER A 253 -5.18 -2.96 15.08
N VAL A 254 -5.89 -3.25 16.14
CA VAL A 254 -5.34 -3.74 17.41
C VAL A 254 -5.33 -5.26 17.39
N LYS A 255 -4.16 -5.85 17.13
CA LYS A 255 -4.01 -7.30 17.01
C LYS A 255 -4.18 -8.00 18.36
N THR A 256 -4.69 -9.21 18.34
CA THR A 256 -4.68 -10.10 19.52
C THR A 256 -3.26 -10.59 19.79
N ASP A 257 -2.99 -11.09 20.99
CA ASP A 257 -1.69 -11.69 21.30
C ASP A 257 -1.40 -12.91 20.41
N ASP A 258 -2.42 -13.66 20.00
CA ASP A 258 -2.27 -14.77 19.04
C ASP A 258 -1.88 -14.27 17.66
N GLU A 259 -2.48 -13.19 17.16
CA GLU A 259 -2.09 -12.57 15.90
C GLU A 259 -0.66 -12.01 15.94
N ILE A 260 -0.24 -11.43 17.08
CA ILE A 260 1.16 -11.00 17.29
C ILE A 260 2.11 -12.23 17.26
N ASN A 261 1.75 -13.34 17.88
CA ASN A 261 2.55 -14.56 17.83
C ASN A 261 2.66 -15.11 16.40
N HIS A 262 1.58 -15.08 15.62
CA HIS A 262 1.61 -15.45 14.21
C HIS A 262 2.54 -14.54 13.40
N TYR A 263 2.54 -13.23 13.66
CA TYR A 263 3.48 -12.30 13.04
C TYR A 263 4.93 -12.63 13.39
N ILE A 264 5.25 -12.91 14.65
CA ILE A 264 6.60 -13.30 15.07
C ILE A 264 7.09 -14.51 14.26
N GLU A 265 6.27 -15.54 14.08
CA GLU A 265 6.63 -16.72 13.30
C GLU A 265 6.70 -16.43 11.79
N ALA A 266 5.82 -15.60 11.25
CA ALA A 266 5.85 -15.18 9.84
C ALA A 266 7.12 -14.39 9.52
N PHE A 267 7.50 -13.43 10.38
CA PHE A 267 8.70 -12.62 10.20
C PHE A 267 10.00 -13.42 10.37
N LYS A 268 10.06 -14.44 11.24
CA LYS A 268 11.20 -15.37 11.28
C LYS A 268 11.43 -16.03 9.91
N ARG A 269 10.38 -16.48 9.23
CA ARG A 269 10.46 -17.10 7.90
C ARG A 269 10.84 -16.07 6.82
N THR A 270 10.31 -14.85 6.92
CA THR A 270 10.68 -13.73 6.04
C THR A 270 12.15 -13.38 6.19
N ASP A 271 12.66 -13.24 7.43
CA ASP A 271 14.07 -13.00 7.72
C ASP A 271 14.98 -14.11 7.14
N MET A 272 14.54 -15.38 7.23
CA MET A 272 15.28 -16.52 6.64
C MET A 272 15.35 -16.42 5.12
N ALA A 273 14.27 -16.01 4.45
CA ALA A 273 14.26 -15.79 3.00
C ALA A 273 15.21 -14.65 2.60
N VAL A 274 15.14 -13.51 3.29
CA VAL A 274 16.01 -12.34 3.03
C VAL A 274 17.48 -12.67 3.32
N LYS A 275 17.75 -13.41 4.38
CA LYS A 275 19.11 -13.89 4.67
C LYS A 275 19.66 -14.79 3.57
N ALA A 276 18.86 -15.73 3.06
CA ALA A 276 19.26 -16.59 1.96
C ALA A 276 19.60 -15.78 0.69
N ILE A 277 18.88 -14.66 0.46
CA ILE A 277 19.19 -13.74 -0.64
C ILE A 277 20.48 -12.96 -0.41
N ARG A 278 20.73 -12.48 0.80
CA ARG A 278 22.02 -11.87 1.13
C ARG A 278 23.17 -12.82 0.85
N ASP A 279 23.07 -14.07 1.32
CA ASP A 279 24.08 -15.11 1.10
C ASP A 279 24.22 -15.43 -0.41
N TYR A 280 23.13 -15.40 -1.17
CA TYR A 280 23.15 -15.60 -2.61
C TYR A 280 23.88 -14.45 -3.33
N ILE A 281 23.64 -13.20 -2.97
CA ILE A 281 24.33 -12.02 -3.52
C ILE A 281 25.82 -12.08 -3.22
N GLU A 282 26.20 -12.45 -2.01
CA GLU A 282 27.62 -12.49 -1.58
C GLU A 282 28.41 -13.57 -2.31
N ASN A 283 27.83 -14.76 -2.48
CA ASN A 283 28.53 -15.96 -2.95
C ASN A 283 28.42 -16.24 -4.46
N ASN A 284 27.68 -15.40 -5.23
CA ASN A 284 27.50 -15.62 -6.66
C ASN A 284 27.92 -14.39 -7.47
N ASP A 285 28.63 -14.63 -8.56
CA ASP A 285 28.99 -13.60 -9.53
C ASP A 285 28.06 -13.64 -10.75
N ASN A 286 28.04 -12.58 -11.54
CA ASN A 286 27.25 -12.46 -12.75
C ASN A 286 25.74 -12.67 -12.57
N ILE A 287 25.21 -12.27 -11.40
CA ILE A 287 23.79 -12.32 -11.09
C ILE A 287 23.13 -10.96 -11.40
N SER A 288 21.92 -11.00 -11.93
CA SER A 288 21.10 -9.82 -12.25
C SER A 288 20.05 -9.55 -11.19
N GLU A 289 19.40 -8.37 -11.27
CA GLU A 289 18.18 -8.08 -10.49
C GLU A 289 17.11 -9.17 -10.67
N TYR A 290 16.92 -9.62 -11.91
CA TYR A 290 15.97 -10.67 -12.25
C TYR A 290 16.30 -12.00 -11.54
N ASP A 291 17.57 -12.41 -11.56
CA ASP A 291 18.00 -13.66 -10.89
C ASP A 291 17.75 -13.58 -9.37
N ILE A 292 18.00 -12.42 -8.77
CA ILE A 292 17.74 -12.19 -7.34
C ILE A 292 16.24 -12.23 -7.05
N ALA A 293 15.41 -11.57 -7.87
CA ALA A 293 13.97 -11.57 -7.69
C ALA A 293 13.36 -12.99 -7.81
N GLU A 294 13.77 -13.77 -8.83
CA GLU A 294 13.37 -15.17 -8.97
C GLU A 294 13.83 -16.04 -7.79
N ARG A 295 15.05 -15.81 -7.32
CA ARG A 295 15.57 -16.53 -6.18
C ARG A 295 14.80 -16.20 -4.91
N LEU A 296 14.48 -14.92 -4.69
CA LEU A 296 13.70 -14.46 -3.54
C LEU A 296 12.33 -15.13 -3.48
N GLU A 297 11.62 -15.19 -4.61
CA GLU A 297 10.32 -15.87 -4.68
C GLU A 297 10.44 -17.36 -4.34
N LYS A 298 11.51 -18.04 -4.82
CA LYS A 298 11.79 -19.43 -4.48
C LYS A 298 12.07 -19.62 -2.98
N GLU A 299 12.82 -18.71 -2.37
CA GLU A 299 13.09 -18.77 -0.93
C GLU A 299 11.83 -18.51 -0.10
N PHE A 300 10.98 -17.55 -0.46
CA PHE A 300 9.68 -17.39 0.20
C PHE A 300 8.84 -18.66 0.14
N LYS A 301 8.72 -19.28 -1.04
CA LYS A 301 8.02 -20.57 -1.19
C LYS A 301 8.65 -21.68 -0.33
N ARG A 302 9.99 -21.76 -0.31
CA ARG A 302 10.74 -22.73 0.51
C ARG A 302 10.44 -22.58 2.00
N PHE A 303 10.25 -21.35 2.49
CA PHE A 303 9.92 -21.06 3.88
C PHE A 303 8.41 -21.03 4.14
N GLY A 304 7.58 -21.51 3.20
CA GLY A 304 6.16 -21.78 3.39
C GLY A 304 5.22 -20.62 3.11
N ALA A 305 5.68 -19.58 2.39
CA ALA A 305 4.81 -18.51 1.94
C ALA A 305 3.71 -19.04 1.01
N LYS A 306 2.50 -18.58 1.20
CA LYS A 306 1.31 -18.89 0.37
C LYS A 306 1.24 -18.00 -0.86
N SER A 307 1.54 -16.71 -0.69
CA SER A 307 1.72 -15.72 -1.76
C SER A 307 2.61 -14.59 -1.27
N LEU A 308 3.09 -13.74 -2.18
CA LEU A 308 3.77 -12.50 -1.80
C LEU A 308 2.74 -11.47 -1.32
N SER A 309 3.12 -10.61 -0.37
CA SER A 309 2.25 -9.52 0.13
C SER A 309 2.15 -8.35 -0.86
N PHE A 310 3.16 -8.20 -1.69
CA PHE A 310 3.23 -7.28 -2.83
C PHE A 310 4.30 -7.76 -3.82
N LYS A 311 4.39 -7.13 -4.98
CA LYS A 311 5.44 -7.42 -5.95
C LYS A 311 6.79 -6.98 -5.37
N SER A 312 7.69 -7.93 -5.12
CA SER A 312 9.00 -7.63 -4.56
C SER A 312 9.77 -6.64 -5.42
N ILE A 313 10.41 -5.68 -4.77
CA ILE A 313 11.31 -4.71 -5.36
C ILE A 313 12.73 -5.26 -5.22
N VAL A 314 13.42 -5.44 -6.32
CA VAL A 314 14.85 -5.78 -6.36
C VAL A 314 15.50 -4.79 -7.29
N ALA A 315 16.17 -3.80 -6.73
CA ALA A 315 16.64 -2.64 -7.46
C ALA A 315 18.12 -2.39 -7.24
N LYS A 316 18.90 -2.44 -8.33
CA LYS A 316 20.34 -2.23 -8.31
C LYS A 316 20.67 -0.76 -8.55
N ASP A 317 21.64 -0.22 -7.82
CA ASP A 317 22.24 1.09 -8.03
C ASP A 317 21.19 2.16 -8.36
N LYS A 318 21.23 2.79 -9.53
CA LYS A 318 20.31 3.83 -9.97
C LYS A 318 18.83 3.42 -9.92
N ASN A 319 18.52 2.15 -10.19
CA ASN A 319 17.15 1.65 -10.11
C ASN A 319 16.58 1.72 -8.68
N SER A 320 17.43 1.66 -7.65
CA SER A 320 16.99 1.80 -6.25
C SER A 320 16.51 3.21 -5.87
N ALA A 321 16.78 4.21 -6.72
CA ALA A 321 16.19 5.53 -6.57
C ALA A 321 14.69 5.58 -6.87
N LEU A 322 14.17 4.55 -7.56
CA LEU A 322 12.75 4.33 -7.81
C LEU A 322 12.12 3.61 -6.62
N ALA A 323 11.47 4.34 -5.73
CA ALA A 323 10.93 3.79 -4.47
C ALA A 323 10.04 2.55 -4.68
N HIS A 324 9.32 2.47 -5.81
CA HIS A 324 8.45 1.36 -6.22
C HIS A 324 8.91 0.69 -7.52
N TYR A 325 10.22 0.50 -7.70
CA TYR A 325 10.78 -0.16 -8.87
C TYR A 325 10.18 -1.56 -9.10
N SER A 326 9.64 -1.80 -10.30
CA SER A 326 8.86 -3.02 -10.59
C SER A 326 9.36 -3.85 -11.77
N LYS A 327 10.45 -3.42 -12.44
CA LYS A 327 10.94 -4.02 -13.68
C LYS A 327 12.35 -4.60 -13.52
N CYS A 328 12.51 -5.62 -12.65
CA CYS A 328 13.79 -6.31 -12.49
C CYS A 328 14.38 -6.73 -13.85
N SER A 329 15.58 -6.26 -14.16
CA SER A 329 16.23 -6.48 -15.45
C SER A 329 17.23 -7.63 -15.41
N LYS A 330 17.31 -8.39 -16.50
CA LYS A 330 18.35 -9.41 -16.74
C LYS A 330 19.69 -8.78 -17.11
N ASP A 331 19.68 -7.54 -17.61
CA ASP A 331 20.87 -6.83 -18.06
C ASP A 331 21.58 -6.08 -16.93
N GLU A 332 20.88 -5.85 -15.82
CA GLU A 332 21.40 -5.21 -14.60
C GLU A 332 22.20 -6.20 -13.75
N ILE A 333 23.42 -6.54 -14.25
CA ILE A 333 24.34 -7.46 -13.55
C ILE A 333 25.07 -6.75 -12.42
N LEU A 334 25.14 -7.41 -11.23
CA LEU A 334 25.86 -6.91 -10.08
C LEU A 334 27.36 -6.93 -10.33
N LYS A 335 28.04 -5.86 -9.89
CA LYS A 335 29.50 -5.69 -9.94
C LYS A 335 30.02 -5.33 -8.55
N ASP A 336 31.33 -5.33 -8.36
CA ASP A 336 31.94 -4.80 -7.14
C ASP A 336 31.49 -3.35 -6.89
N GLY A 337 31.00 -3.07 -5.69
CA GLY A 337 30.41 -1.78 -5.30
C GLY A 337 28.92 -1.59 -5.66
N SER A 338 28.26 -2.54 -6.35
CA SER A 338 26.82 -2.43 -6.61
C SER A 338 25.99 -2.53 -5.34
N LEU A 339 25.08 -1.55 -5.14
CA LEU A 339 24.00 -1.62 -4.15
C LEU A 339 22.83 -2.40 -4.70
N VAL A 340 22.15 -3.14 -3.83
CA VAL A 340 20.87 -3.80 -4.12
C VAL A 340 19.89 -3.51 -3.01
N LEU A 341 18.87 -2.73 -3.31
CA LEU A 341 17.71 -2.53 -2.45
C LEU A 341 16.74 -3.68 -2.70
N ILE A 342 16.33 -4.37 -1.64
CA ILE A 342 15.35 -5.43 -1.67
C ILE A 342 14.23 -5.06 -0.69
N ASP A 343 13.04 -4.86 -1.23
CA ASP A 343 11.83 -4.61 -0.48
C ASP A 343 10.83 -5.72 -0.82
N CYS A 344 10.42 -6.48 0.21
CA CYS A 344 9.70 -7.72 0.01
C CYS A 344 8.90 -8.15 1.24
N GLY A 345 7.90 -8.98 0.97
CA GLY A 345 7.09 -9.58 2.00
C GLY A 345 6.21 -10.70 1.46
N ALA A 346 5.57 -11.42 2.36
CA ALA A 346 4.74 -12.56 2.02
C ALA A 346 3.56 -12.72 2.98
N TYR A 347 2.59 -13.52 2.53
CA TYR A 347 1.53 -14.09 3.36
C TYR A 347 1.88 -15.53 3.72
N TYR A 348 1.68 -15.87 4.97
CA TYR A 348 1.77 -17.24 5.47
C TYR A 348 0.37 -17.73 5.86
N GLU A 349 0.27 -18.79 6.67
CA GLU A 349 -0.98 -19.51 6.94
C GLU A 349 -2.14 -18.62 7.42
N GLN A 350 -1.83 -17.59 8.22
CA GLN A 350 -2.86 -16.68 8.78
C GLN A 350 -3.25 -15.53 7.85
N GLY A 351 -2.54 -15.39 6.71
CA GLY A 351 -2.82 -14.35 5.73
C GLY A 351 -2.66 -12.93 6.28
N LEU A 352 -1.73 -12.75 7.22
CA LEU A 352 -1.22 -11.46 7.65
C LEU A 352 0.04 -11.13 6.85
N ALA A 353 0.12 -9.92 6.30
CA ALA A 353 1.22 -9.49 5.45
C ALA A 353 2.50 -9.28 6.24
N THR A 354 3.64 -9.76 5.76
CA THR A 354 4.95 -9.29 6.20
C THR A 354 5.50 -8.27 5.24
N ASP A 355 6.40 -7.39 5.73
CA ASP A 355 7.03 -6.31 5.00
C ASP A 355 8.40 -5.99 5.59
N ILE A 356 9.41 -5.90 4.71
CA ILE A 356 10.80 -5.60 5.10
C ILE A 356 11.57 -5.02 3.92
N THR A 357 12.35 -3.96 4.16
CA THR A 357 13.35 -3.48 3.21
C THR A 357 14.76 -3.61 3.78
N ARG A 358 15.67 -4.15 2.97
CA ARG A 358 17.12 -4.19 3.22
C ARG A 358 17.89 -3.72 1.99
N VAL A 359 19.06 -3.15 2.25
CA VAL A 359 20.02 -2.80 1.20
C VAL A 359 21.32 -3.56 1.46
N PHE A 360 21.80 -4.26 0.44
CA PHE A 360 23.04 -5.01 0.45
C PHE A 360 24.03 -4.41 -0.53
N VAL A 361 25.31 -4.73 -0.37
CA VAL A 361 26.37 -4.34 -1.29
C VAL A 361 27.15 -5.56 -1.77
N LYS A 362 27.34 -5.68 -3.08
CA LYS A 362 28.27 -6.65 -3.65
C LYS A 362 29.69 -6.08 -3.54
N GLY A 363 30.58 -6.77 -2.84
CA GLY A 363 31.98 -6.32 -2.68
C GLY A 363 32.13 -5.11 -1.74
N ASN A 364 32.79 -4.04 -2.21
CA ASN A 364 33.19 -2.89 -1.40
C ASN A 364 32.35 -1.63 -1.68
N PRO A 365 31.70 -1.03 -0.68
CA PRO A 365 30.90 0.18 -0.87
C PRO A 365 31.78 1.44 -1.02
N SER A 366 31.23 2.45 -1.71
CA SER A 366 31.79 3.80 -1.72
C SER A 366 31.49 4.56 -0.41
N GLU A 367 32.24 5.64 -0.14
CA GLU A 367 32.00 6.49 1.02
C GLU A 367 30.61 7.18 0.95
N LEU A 368 30.13 7.55 -0.26
CA LEU A 368 28.79 8.11 -0.42
C LEU A 368 27.71 7.08 -0.05
N GLN A 369 27.85 5.82 -0.49
CA GLN A 369 26.92 4.74 -0.14
C GLN A 369 26.86 4.53 1.39
N LYS A 370 28.01 4.49 2.06
CA LYS A 370 28.07 4.37 3.52
C LYS A 370 27.38 5.57 4.20
N ARG A 371 27.67 6.78 3.75
CA ARG A 371 27.09 7.99 4.32
C ARG A 371 25.56 8.01 4.20
N VAL A 372 25.02 7.72 3.01
CA VAL A 372 23.55 7.67 2.79
C VAL A 372 22.92 6.58 3.61
N TYR A 373 23.48 5.36 3.56
CA TYR A 373 22.96 4.22 4.34
C TYR A 373 22.95 4.51 5.83
N THR A 374 24.04 5.06 6.37
CA THR A 374 24.13 5.37 7.81
C THR A 374 23.17 6.47 8.21
N THR A 375 22.93 7.46 7.35
CA THR A 375 21.91 8.49 7.62
C THR A 375 20.51 7.89 7.70
N VAL A 376 20.13 7.00 6.77
CA VAL A 376 18.83 6.30 6.82
C VAL A 376 18.75 5.43 8.08
N LEU A 377 19.84 4.73 8.44
CA LEU A 377 19.90 3.94 9.66
C LEU A 377 19.70 4.80 10.92
N LYS A 378 20.29 5.99 10.99
CA LYS A 378 20.06 6.96 12.10
C LYS A 378 18.60 7.37 12.17
N MET A 379 17.96 7.67 11.02
CA MET A 379 16.53 8.00 10.97
C MET A 379 15.69 6.86 11.55
N PHE A 380 15.96 5.61 11.15
CA PHE A 380 15.28 4.43 11.67
C PHE A 380 15.52 4.25 13.18
N LEU A 381 16.77 4.23 13.63
CA LEU A 381 17.10 3.98 15.04
C LEU A 381 16.46 5.00 15.98
N ASN A 382 16.44 6.28 15.61
CA ASN A 382 15.84 7.33 16.43
C ASN A 382 14.30 7.23 16.44
N ALA A 383 13.67 6.94 15.30
CA ALA A 383 12.22 6.73 15.22
C ALA A 383 11.79 5.51 16.06
N TYR A 384 12.47 4.38 15.87
CA TYR A 384 12.18 3.10 16.55
C TYR A 384 12.36 3.18 18.07
N ASN A 385 13.39 3.86 18.57
CA ASN A 385 13.69 3.95 20.00
C ASN A 385 13.03 5.17 20.68
N SER A 386 12.13 5.87 19.98
CA SER A 386 11.38 6.98 20.56
C SER A 386 10.28 6.47 21.51
N ASP A 387 9.90 7.31 22.49
CA ASP A 387 8.75 7.09 23.36
C ASP A 387 7.46 7.74 22.77
N LEU A 388 7.49 8.13 21.49
CA LEU A 388 6.37 8.77 20.80
C LEU A 388 5.31 7.73 20.46
N LYS A 389 4.03 8.16 20.53
CA LYS A 389 2.88 7.30 20.28
C LYS A 389 1.97 7.78 19.15
N VAL A 390 2.36 8.84 18.48
CA VAL A 390 1.61 9.43 17.38
C VAL A 390 2.46 9.36 16.12
N GLY A 391 1.94 8.73 15.08
CA GLY A 391 2.69 8.51 13.83
C GLY A 391 3.20 9.80 13.19
N TYR A 392 2.43 10.89 13.27
CA TYR A 392 2.86 12.22 12.84
C TYR A 392 4.13 12.71 13.55
N ASP A 393 4.24 12.48 14.86
CA ASP A 393 5.38 12.93 15.65
C ASP A 393 6.62 12.05 15.40
N ILE A 394 6.41 10.73 15.18
CA ILE A 394 7.49 9.80 14.82
C ILE A 394 8.06 10.14 13.43
N ASP A 395 7.21 10.44 12.45
CA ASP A 395 7.63 10.92 11.11
C ASP A 395 8.43 12.23 11.20
N ASN A 396 7.95 13.18 12.00
CA ASN A 396 8.66 14.45 12.21
C ASN A 396 10.04 14.24 12.85
N LEU A 397 10.17 13.30 13.80
CA LEU A 397 11.46 12.97 14.39
C LEU A 397 12.44 12.43 13.34
N ALA A 398 12.01 11.47 12.52
CA ALA A 398 12.85 10.92 11.44
C ALA A 398 13.30 12.02 10.45
N ARG A 399 12.39 12.94 10.08
CA ARG A 399 12.73 14.08 9.19
C ARG A 399 13.67 15.08 9.85
N LYS A 400 13.56 15.28 11.14
CA LYS A 400 14.52 16.11 11.90
C LYS A 400 15.91 15.49 11.84
N ILE A 401 16.04 14.17 12.08
CA ILE A 401 17.33 13.48 11.97
C ILE A 401 17.92 13.61 10.55
N TYR A 402 17.07 13.48 9.51
CA TYR A 402 17.49 13.72 8.12
C TYR A 402 18.02 15.15 7.93
N SER A 403 17.29 16.19 8.38
CA SER A 403 17.68 17.59 8.19
C SER A 403 18.99 17.96 8.92
N GLU A 404 19.31 17.26 10.01
CA GLU A 404 20.58 17.41 10.74
C GLU A 404 21.76 16.69 10.05
N ASN A 405 21.48 15.77 9.11
CA ASN A 405 22.45 14.94 8.39
C ASN A 405 22.27 15.01 6.87
N GLU A 406 21.76 16.11 6.36
CA GLU A 406 21.40 16.29 4.95
C GLU A 406 22.56 15.94 4.00
N ILE A 407 22.21 15.27 2.91
CA ILE A 407 23.12 14.88 1.83
C ILE A 407 22.59 15.49 0.55
N ASP A 408 23.39 16.31 -0.10
CA ASP A 408 23.00 17.04 -1.30
C ASP A 408 22.42 16.13 -2.37
N GLY A 409 21.25 16.52 -2.89
CA GLY A 409 20.51 15.79 -3.91
C GLY A 409 19.78 14.53 -3.46
N PHE A 410 19.95 14.07 -2.21
CA PHE A 410 19.18 12.96 -1.67
C PHE A 410 17.95 13.46 -0.90
N VAL A 411 16.77 12.92 -1.21
CA VAL A 411 15.50 13.39 -0.65
C VAL A 411 14.71 12.28 0.03
N PHE A 412 13.97 12.63 1.10
CA PHE A 412 12.97 11.78 1.75
C PHE A 412 11.57 12.23 1.34
N ASN A 413 10.96 11.59 0.35
CA ASN A 413 9.76 12.03 -0.36
C ASN A 413 8.50 11.17 -0.15
N HIS A 414 8.49 10.26 0.83
CA HIS A 414 7.32 9.47 1.21
C HIS A 414 7.02 9.52 2.71
N GLY A 415 5.96 8.87 3.18
CA GLY A 415 5.67 8.69 4.61
C GLY A 415 6.71 7.82 5.29
N LEU A 416 6.84 7.95 6.60
CA LEU A 416 7.77 7.13 7.37
C LEU A 416 7.29 5.68 7.50
N GLY A 417 5.98 5.42 7.35
CA GLY A 417 5.44 4.07 7.47
C GLY A 417 3.92 4.02 7.48
N HIS A 418 3.40 2.83 7.52
CA HIS A 418 1.97 2.51 7.44
C HIS A 418 1.61 1.35 8.38
N GLY A 419 0.31 1.19 8.64
CA GLY A 419 -0.19 0.01 9.34
C GLY A 419 -0.08 -1.23 8.47
N ILE A 420 0.04 -2.40 9.10
CA ILE A 420 0.16 -3.70 8.45
C ILE A 420 -0.81 -4.71 9.07
N GLY A 421 -1.42 -5.55 8.23
CA GLY A 421 -2.41 -6.54 8.67
C GLY A 421 -2.78 -7.55 7.60
N VAL A 422 -4.06 -7.70 7.31
CA VAL A 422 -4.58 -8.53 6.21
C VAL A 422 -4.11 -7.99 4.85
N SER A 423 -3.94 -6.67 4.75
CA SER A 423 -3.22 -6.03 3.65
C SER A 423 -1.88 -5.53 4.13
N VAL A 424 -0.92 -5.39 3.20
CA VAL A 424 0.38 -4.78 3.49
C VAL A 424 0.20 -3.33 3.92
N HIS A 425 -0.67 -2.57 3.27
CA HIS A 425 -1.07 -1.22 3.68
C HIS A 425 -2.41 -1.28 4.40
N GLU A 426 -2.43 -1.07 5.69
CA GLU A 426 -3.65 -0.94 6.50
C GLU A 426 -3.69 0.39 7.25
N TYR A 427 -4.90 0.84 7.60
CA TYR A 427 -5.12 2.01 8.44
C TYR A 427 -6.18 1.70 9.51
N PRO A 428 -6.04 2.22 10.73
CA PRO A 428 -4.85 2.79 11.37
C PRO A 428 -3.79 1.75 11.75
N PRO A 429 -2.53 2.16 12.07
CA PRO A 429 -2.01 3.51 12.11
C PRO A 429 -1.42 3.97 10.78
N ASN A 430 -0.94 5.21 10.74
CA ASN A 430 -0.14 5.77 9.65
C ASN A 430 0.99 6.63 10.25
N LEU A 431 2.18 6.60 9.64
CA LEU A 431 3.33 7.39 10.06
C LEU A 431 3.71 8.34 8.92
N SER A 432 3.18 9.55 8.95
CA SER A 432 3.41 10.54 7.90
C SER A 432 3.06 11.96 8.36
N LYS A 433 3.21 12.94 7.48
CA LYS A 433 2.78 14.33 7.70
C LYS A 433 1.26 14.56 7.56
N ASN A 434 0.49 13.53 7.24
CA ASN A 434 -0.94 13.64 6.99
C ASN A 434 -1.74 13.69 8.31
N GLU A 435 -2.95 14.30 8.28
CA GLU A 435 -3.87 14.33 9.42
C GLU A 435 -4.21 12.92 9.94
N MET A 436 -4.30 11.92 9.07
CA MET A 436 -4.54 10.53 9.44
C MET A 436 -3.46 9.98 10.40
N ALA A 437 -2.24 10.49 10.35
CA ALA A 437 -1.15 10.05 11.22
C ALA A 437 -1.23 10.61 12.65
N LYS A 438 -2.20 11.47 12.96
CA LYS A 438 -2.42 12.03 14.30
C LYS A 438 -3.19 11.10 15.24
N VAL A 439 -3.60 9.93 14.77
CA VAL A 439 -4.21 8.89 15.62
C VAL A 439 -3.14 8.26 16.51
N GLU A 440 -3.46 8.11 17.81
CA GLU A 440 -2.55 7.46 18.76
C GLU A 440 -2.37 5.98 18.43
N ILE A 441 -1.12 5.53 18.38
CA ILE A 441 -0.76 4.11 18.19
C ILE A 441 -0.93 3.39 19.51
N LYS A 442 -1.89 2.49 19.57
CA LYS A 442 -2.20 1.68 20.76
C LYS A 442 -1.35 0.42 20.80
N ASP A 443 -1.22 -0.17 21.97
CA ASP A 443 -0.59 -1.49 22.14
C ASP A 443 -1.21 -2.51 21.18
N ASN A 444 -0.40 -3.38 20.63
CA ASN A 444 -0.71 -4.37 19.62
C ASN A 444 -1.15 -3.81 18.24
N MET A 445 -1.08 -2.50 17.98
CA MET A 445 -1.11 -2.01 16.62
C MET A 445 0.21 -2.31 15.93
N CYS A 446 0.13 -2.82 14.69
CA CYS A 446 1.26 -3.20 13.85
C CYS A 446 1.47 -2.18 12.73
N PHE A 447 2.73 -1.82 12.46
CA PHE A 447 3.09 -0.78 11.49
C PHE A 447 4.54 -0.92 11.02
N THR A 448 4.89 -0.27 9.92
CA THR A 448 6.26 -0.19 9.41
C THR A 448 6.95 1.09 9.86
N ILE A 449 8.28 1.04 9.93
CA ILE A 449 9.17 2.21 10.02
C ILE A 449 10.20 2.04 8.90
N GLU A 450 10.08 2.85 7.85
CA GLU A 450 10.76 2.67 6.56
C GLU A 450 11.39 3.96 6.00
N PRO A 451 12.23 4.69 6.75
CA PRO A 451 12.86 5.87 6.18
C PRO A 451 13.68 5.52 4.93
N GLY A 452 13.67 6.43 3.96
CA GLY A 452 14.44 6.27 2.73
C GLY A 452 14.99 7.57 2.18
N LEU A 453 16.14 7.51 1.54
CA LEU A 453 16.78 8.61 0.84
C LEU A 453 17.08 8.21 -0.61
N TYR A 454 16.66 9.04 -1.56
CA TYR A 454 16.72 8.74 -2.98
C TYR A 454 17.32 9.88 -3.78
N ASN A 455 18.16 9.52 -4.74
CA ASN A 455 18.71 10.44 -5.74
C ASN A 455 18.66 9.77 -7.12
N GLU A 456 17.95 10.40 -8.07
CA GLU A 456 17.70 9.86 -9.41
C GLU A 456 18.99 9.67 -10.23
N ASP A 457 20.04 10.41 -9.95
CA ASP A 457 21.31 10.33 -10.65
C ASP A 457 22.26 9.28 -10.07
N TYR A 458 22.01 8.84 -8.84
CA TYR A 458 22.91 7.94 -8.11
C TYR A 458 22.24 6.63 -7.70
N PHE A 459 21.51 6.62 -6.59
CA PHE A 459 20.85 5.44 -6.01
C PHE A 459 19.85 5.85 -4.91
N GLY A 460 19.12 4.86 -4.39
CA GLY A 460 18.29 5.00 -3.20
C GLY A 460 18.65 4.00 -2.12
N VAL A 461 18.35 4.38 -0.89
CA VAL A 461 18.45 3.51 0.30
C VAL A 461 17.14 3.63 1.07
N ARG A 462 16.50 2.49 1.37
CA ARG A 462 15.40 2.34 2.33
C ARG A 462 15.77 1.26 3.32
N LEU A 463 15.54 1.49 4.59
CA LEU A 463 15.70 0.50 5.66
C LEU A 463 14.41 0.41 6.43
N GLU A 464 13.84 -0.77 6.50
CA GLU A 464 12.51 -0.98 7.05
C GLU A 464 12.44 -2.14 7.99
N ASN A 465 11.77 -1.91 9.10
CA ASN A 465 11.25 -2.99 9.94
C ASN A 465 9.76 -2.82 10.13
N SER A 466 9.03 -3.92 9.99
CA SER A 466 7.69 -4.03 10.57
C SER A 466 7.78 -4.17 12.08
N CYS A 467 6.93 -3.43 12.77
CA CYS A 467 6.96 -3.23 14.21
C CYS A 467 5.54 -3.35 14.81
N TYR A 468 5.48 -3.43 16.12
CA TYR A 468 4.24 -3.32 16.88
C TYR A 468 4.47 -2.53 18.17
N MET A 469 3.41 -1.91 18.69
CA MET A 469 3.45 -1.27 20.00
C MET A 469 3.24 -2.30 21.09
N LYS A 470 4.07 -2.31 22.14
CA LYS A 470 3.90 -3.15 23.33
C LYS A 470 4.33 -2.41 24.59
N ASP A 471 3.45 -2.32 25.57
CA ASP A 471 3.67 -1.59 26.83
C ASP A 471 4.15 -0.13 26.58
N GLY A 472 3.56 0.51 25.57
CA GLY A 472 3.88 1.87 25.14
C GLY A 472 5.26 2.05 24.50
N LYS A 473 5.90 0.95 24.04
CA LYS A 473 7.19 0.96 23.33
C LYS A 473 7.08 0.23 22.00
N ILE A 474 7.82 0.71 21.02
CA ILE A 474 7.92 0.07 19.72
C ILE A 474 8.80 -1.19 19.84
N LYS A 475 8.32 -2.30 19.27
CA LYS A 475 9.02 -3.58 19.17
C LYS A 475 9.09 -4.02 17.72
N SER A 476 10.21 -4.56 17.30
CA SER A 476 10.40 -5.06 15.93
C SER A 476 10.02 -6.53 15.82
N PHE A 477 9.32 -6.88 14.73
CA PHE A 477 9.17 -8.27 14.30
C PHE A 477 10.39 -8.77 13.52
N VAL A 478 11.09 -7.84 12.87
CA VAL A 478 12.23 -8.11 11.99
C VAL A 478 13.50 -8.20 12.81
N HIS A 479 14.23 -9.30 12.65
CA HIS A 479 15.54 -9.53 13.26
C HIS A 479 16.67 -9.68 12.23
N MET A 480 16.38 -9.49 10.95
CA MET A 480 17.39 -9.46 9.89
C MET A 480 18.36 -8.32 10.11
N ASN A 481 19.65 -8.62 10.12
CA ASN A 481 20.72 -7.66 10.36
C ASN A 481 20.76 -6.58 9.28
N TYR A 482 21.33 -5.44 9.65
CA TYR A 482 21.75 -4.41 8.71
C TYR A 482 23.07 -4.78 8.04
N GLU A 483 23.34 -4.25 6.84
CA GLU A 483 24.57 -4.51 6.09
C GLU A 483 25.76 -3.76 6.70
N LYS A 484 26.57 -4.47 7.47
CA LYS A 484 27.69 -3.90 8.23
C LYS A 484 28.70 -3.15 7.37
N LYS A 485 28.95 -3.62 6.14
CA LYS A 485 29.88 -2.97 5.20
C LYS A 485 29.42 -1.54 4.83
N LEU A 486 28.12 -1.27 4.90
CA LEU A 486 27.51 0.03 4.58
C LEU A 486 27.41 0.96 5.78
N ILE A 487 27.77 0.54 7.00
CA ILE A 487 27.68 1.38 8.18
C ILE A 487 29.01 2.13 8.41
N ASP A 488 28.93 3.45 8.40
CA ASP A 488 30.00 4.30 8.94
C ASP A 488 29.76 4.54 10.44
N PHE A 489 30.42 3.74 11.26
CA PHE A 489 30.30 3.79 12.72
C PHE A 489 30.75 5.13 13.32
N SER A 490 31.54 5.94 12.59
CA SER A 490 31.96 7.26 13.06
C SER A 490 30.84 8.29 13.05
N MET A 491 29.80 8.08 12.23
CA MET A 491 28.61 8.91 12.15
C MET A 491 27.59 8.61 13.25
N LEU A 492 27.70 7.47 13.92
CA LEU A 492 26.76 7.06 14.96
C LEU A 492 27.20 7.59 16.34
N THR A 493 26.24 8.13 17.09
CA THR A 493 26.44 8.42 18.51
C THR A 493 26.61 7.12 19.33
N GLU A 494 27.14 7.20 20.53
CA GLU A 494 27.24 6.02 21.40
C GLU A 494 25.89 5.40 21.73
N GLN A 495 24.83 6.23 21.83
CA GLN A 495 23.47 5.76 22.04
C GLN A 495 22.94 5.00 20.81
N GLU A 496 23.15 5.50 19.60
CA GLU A 496 22.75 4.82 18.35
C GLU A 496 23.51 3.49 18.16
N LYS A 497 24.81 3.46 18.51
CA LYS A 497 25.58 2.20 18.53
C LYS A 497 25.01 1.19 19.53
N GLN A 498 24.56 1.65 20.70
CA GLN A 498 23.91 0.80 21.69
C GLN A 498 22.57 0.23 21.16
N TRP A 499 21.74 1.07 20.54
CA TRP A 499 20.47 0.63 19.92
C TRP A 499 20.69 -0.34 18.77
N LEU A 500 21.72 -0.12 17.95
CA LEU A 500 22.04 -1.01 16.83
C LEU A 500 22.33 -2.44 17.27
N LYS A 501 22.82 -2.67 18.51
CA LYS A 501 23.10 -4.02 19.04
C LYS A 501 21.87 -4.92 19.10
N GLU A 502 20.65 -4.36 19.16
CA GLU A 502 19.42 -5.15 19.11
C GLU A 502 19.30 -5.93 17.78
N PHE A 503 19.85 -5.35 16.70
CA PHE A 503 19.79 -5.91 15.34
C PHE A 503 21.11 -6.53 14.89
N GLU A 504 22.14 -6.53 15.73
CA GLU A 504 23.39 -7.24 15.52
C GLU A 504 23.22 -8.68 16.02
N VAL A 505 22.57 -9.51 15.20
CA VAL A 505 22.74 -10.95 15.33
C VAL A 505 23.94 -11.29 14.47
N LEU A 506 24.98 -11.78 15.07
CA LEU A 506 26.33 -12.11 14.60
C LEU A 506 26.53 -12.34 13.11
#